data_7ce2cbe32d30c8fea86b0ae68c9aee45
#
_entry.id   7ce2cbe32d30c8fea86b0ae68c9aee45
#
_cell.length_a   1.000
_cell.length_b   1.000
_cell.length_c   1.000
_cell.angle_alpha   90.00
_cell.angle_beta   90.00
_cell.angle_gamma   90.00
#
_symmetry.space_group_name_H-M   'P 1'
#
loop_
_entity.id
_entity.type
_entity.pdbx_description
1 polymer ?
#
loop_
_entity_poly.entity_id
_entity_poly.type
_entity_poly.pdbx_seq_one_letter_code
_entity_poly.pdbx_strand_id
1 'polypeptide(L)'
;DQSDVENRKQELKGRLWAYNQQIGLIGLVNAYKQGCHSRHEAAEYLGVTEEFFQDAIDRYRSKYGVCAEVDNYVVFFEPSLAVMKKSEIIGASL
;
A
#
# COMPACT_ATOMS: atom_id res chain seq x y z
N ASP A 1 -3.74 -9.58 30.27
CA ASP A 1 -3.16 -10.89 30.18
C ASP A 1 -2.07 -10.92 29.11
N GLN A 2 -0.89 -11.40 29.47
CA GLN A 2 0.27 -11.38 28.58
C GLN A 2 0.07 -12.21 27.32
N SER A 3 -0.61 -13.34 27.42
CA SER A 3 -0.81 -14.21 26.24
C SER A 3 -1.71 -13.54 25.21
N ASP A 4 -2.70 -12.78 25.63
CA ASP A 4 -3.57 -12.04 24.72
C ASP A 4 -2.80 -10.96 23.97
N VAL A 5 -1.90 -10.26 24.66
CA VAL A 5 -1.07 -9.20 24.04
C VAL A 5 -0.12 -9.82 23.01
N GLU A 6 0.49 -10.95 23.33
CA GLU A 6 1.38 -11.63 22.38
C GLU A 6 0.63 -12.12 21.16
N ASN A 7 -0.56 -12.67 21.33
CA ASN A 7 -1.39 -13.12 20.23
C ASN A 7 -1.77 -11.97 19.31
N ARG A 8 -2.10 -10.81 19.85
CA ARG A 8 -2.38 -9.62 19.06
C ARG A 8 -1.19 -9.20 18.23
N LYS A 9 0.00 -9.18 18.82
CA LYS A 9 1.21 -8.80 18.12
C LYS A 9 1.49 -9.74 16.95
N GLN A 10 1.31 -11.04 17.18
CA GLN A 10 1.50 -12.05 16.14
C GLN A 10 0.47 -11.90 15.03
N GLU A 11 -0.79 -11.63 15.37
CA GLU A 11 -1.82 -11.39 14.35
C GLU A 11 -1.49 -10.19 13.49
N LEU A 12 -1.06 -9.09 14.10
CA LEU A 12 -0.72 -7.87 13.37
C LEU A 12 0.47 -8.09 12.44
N LYS A 13 1.48 -8.82 12.92
CA LYS A 13 2.64 -9.17 12.09
C LYS A 13 2.23 -10.07 10.93
N GLY A 14 1.37 -11.05 11.20
CA GLY A 14 0.87 -11.95 10.18
C GLY A 14 0.06 -11.23 9.11
N ARG A 15 -0.77 -10.28 9.50
CA ARG A 15 -1.55 -9.47 8.56
C ARG A 15 -0.66 -8.62 7.68
N LEU A 16 0.32 -7.95 8.27
CA LEU A 16 1.25 -7.12 7.51
C LEU A 16 2.05 -7.98 6.52
N TRP A 17 2.48 -9.16 6.96
CA TRP A 17 3.15 -10.10 6.08
C TRP A 17 2.26 -10.49 4.89
N ALA A 18 0.99 -10.81 5.17
CA ALA A 18 0.05 -11.18 4.12
C ALA A 18 -0.18 -10.02 3.13
N TYR A 19 -0.32 -8.80 3.63
CA TYR A 19 -0.47 -7.63 2.77
C TYR A 19 0.76 -7.46 1.88
N ASN A 20 1.96 -7.62 2.44
CA ASN A 20 3.20 -7.49 1.68
C ASN A 20 3.37 -8.60 0.65
N GLN A 21 2.90 -9.83 0.95
CA GLN A 21 2.94 -10.94 0.00
C GLN A 21 1.96 -10.78 -1.15
N GLN A 22 0.76 -10.30 -0.85
CA GLN A 22 -0.30 -10.18 -1.86
C GLN A 22 -0.23 -8.85 -2.61
N ILE A 23 0.19 -7.79 -1.95
CA ILE A 23 0.20 -6.46 -2.53
C ILE A 23 1.61 -5.88 -2.52
N GLY A 24 2.10 -5.46 -1.34
CA GLY A 24 3.37 -4.76 -1.21
C GLY A 24 3.35 -3.39 -1.87
N LEU A 25 4.35 -2.58 -1.60
CA LEU A 25 4.48 -1.28 -2.26
C LEU A 25 4.74 -1.47 -3.76
N ILE A 26 5.50 -2.51 -4.12
CA ILE A 26 5.77 -2.85 -5.52
C ILE A 26 4.47 -3.21 -6.25
N GLY A 27 3.56 -3.94 -5.58
CA GLY A 27 2.27 -4.27 -6.15
C GLY A 27 1.45 -3.03 -6.48
N LEU A 28 1.48 -2.02 -5.61
CA LEU A 28 0.79 -0.76 -5.85
C LEU A 28 1.36 -0.03 -7.07
N VAL A 29 2.69 -0.01 -7.20
CA VAL A 29 3.35 0.58 -8.36
C VAL A 29 2.99 -0.19 -9.63
N ASN A 30 2.98 -1.51 -9.58
CA ASN A 30 2.64 -2.33 -10.73
C ASN A 30 1.19 -2.12 -11.18
N ALA A 31 0.26 -1.98 -10.23
CA ALA A 31 -1.13 -1.67 -10.55
C ALA A 31 -1.23 -0.32 -11.26
N TYR A 32 -0.50 0.69 -10.79
CA TYR A 32 -0.42 1.98 -11.44
C TYR A 32 0.10 1.85 -12.87
N LYS A 33 1.17 1.10 -13.09
CA LYS A 33 1.75 0.88 -14.41
C LYS A 33 0.78 0.20 -15.36
N GLN A 34 -0.11 -0.65 -14.83
CA GLN A 34 -1.12 -1.34 -15.63
C GLN A 34 -2.31 -0.45 -15.95
N GLY A 35 -2.34 0.78 -15.46
CA GLY A 35 -3.40 1.71 -15.76
C GLY A 35 -4.61 1.59 -14.85
N CYS A 36 -4.47 0.99 -13.69
CA CYS A 36 -5.56 0.92 -12.72
C CYS A 36 -5.86 2.31 -12.17
N HIS A 37 -7.11 2.72 -12.25
CA HIS A 37 -7.55 4.05 -11.84
C HIS A 37 -8.39 4.06 -10.58
N SER A 38 -8.77 2.88 -10.07
CA SER A 38 -9.61 2.78 -8.89
C SER A 38 -9.13 1.64 -8.00
N ARG A 39 -9.61 1.64 -6.75
CA ARG A 39 -9.30 0.56 -5.82
C ARG A 39 -9.85 -0.77 -6.33
N HIS A 40 -11.02 -0.74 -6.93
CA HIS A 40 -11.62 -1.94 -7.51
C HIS A 40 -10.72 -2.54 -8.58
N GLU A 41 -10.24 -1.72 -9.50
CA GLU A 41 -9.35 -2.18 -10.57
C GLU A 41 -8.03 -2.70 -10.01
N ALA A 42 -7.45 -1.99 -9.05
CA ALA A 42 -6.19 -2.39 -8.43
C ALA A 42 -6.35 -3.71 -7.67
N ALA A 43 -7.42 -3.86 -6.91
CA ALA A 43 -7.69 -5.09 -6.16
C ALA A 43 -7.87 -6.27 -7.12
N GLU A 44 -8.60 -6.05 -8.21
CA GLU A 44 -8.84 -7.07 -9.23
C GLU A 44 -7.52 -7.49 -9.88
N TYR A 45 -6.70 -6.52 -10.26
CA TYR A 45 -5.39 -6.80 -10.86
C TYR A 45 -4.50 -7.61 -9.92
N LEU A 46 -4.51 -7.29 -8.62
CA LEU A 46 -3.69 -7.96 -7.63
C LEU A 46 -4.29 -9.28 -7.14
N GLY A 47 -5.53 -9.57 -7.52
CA GLY A 47 -6.19 -10.81 -7.15
C GLY A 47 -6.65 -10.85 -5.70
N VAL A 48 -7.00 -9.70 -5.14
CA VAL A 48 -7.49 -9.59 -3.75
C VAL A 48 -8.85 -8.92 -3.75
N THR A 49 -9.55 -9.01 -2.60
CA THR A 49 -10.82 -8.30 -2.45
C THR A 49 -10.57 -6.82 -2.21
N GLU A 50 -11.57 -5.99 -2.49
CA GLU A 50 -11.48 -4.56 -2.19
C GLU A 50 -11.29 -4.32 -0.69
N GLU A 51 -11.95 -5.12 0.14
CA GLU A 51 -11.83 -5.04 1.59
C GLU A 51 -10.39 -5.31 2.03
N PHE A 52 -9.80 -6.40 1.52
CA PHE A 52 -8.41 -6.74 1.81
C PHE A 52 -7.48 -5.62 1.34
N PHE A 53 -7.72 -5.09 0.15
CA PHE A 53 -6.93 -4.00 -0.43
C PHE A 53 -7.00 -2.75 0.47
N GLN A 54 -8.22 -2.38 0.88
CA GLN A 54 -8.41 -1.20 1.74
C GLN A 54 -7.73 -1.37 3.10
N ASP A 55 -7.84 -2.57 3.70
CA ASP A 55 -7.17 -2.86 4.96
C ASP A 55 -5.65 -2.73 4.83
N ALA A 56 -5.11 -3.21 3.71
CA ALA A 56 -3.68 -3.10 3.43
C ALA A 56 -3.25 -1.64 3.31
N ILE A 57 -4.02 -0.82 2.60
CA ILE A 57 -3.72 0.60 2.43
C ILE A 57 -3.77 1.32 3.77
N ASP A 58 -4.77 1.02 4.60
CA ASP A 58 -4.87 1.61 5.93
C ASP A 58 -3.67 1.24 6.80
N ARG A 59 -3.21 0.00 6.70
CA ARG A 59 -2.04 -0.46 7.44
C ARG A 59 -0.77 0.23 6.94
N TYR A 60 -0.61 0.36 5.64
CA TYR A 60 0.55 1.05 5.06
C TYR A 60 0.57 2.53 5.45
N ARG A 61 -0.59 3.18 5.42
CA ARG A 61 -0.72 4.57 5.86
C ARG A 61 -0.30 4.74 7.31
N SER A 62 -0.71 3.80 8.16
CA SER A 62 -0.32 3.79 9.57
C SER A 62 1.19 3.61 9.74
N LYS A 63 1.80 2.78 8.90
CA LYS A 63 3.23 2.47 8.99
C LYS A 63 4.11 3.54 8.34
N TYR A 64 3.74 4.03 7.16
CA TYR A 64 4.58 4.92 6.36
C TYR A 64 4.16 6.39 6.41
N GLY A 65 2.96 6.69 6.87
CA GLY A 65 2.44 8.05 6.94
C GLY A 65 1.87 8.50 5.61
N VAL A 66 2.24 9.72 5.20
CA VAL A 66 1.67 10.35 3.99
C VAL A 66 2.09 9.62 2.72
N CYS A 67 3.35 9.21 2.64
CA CYS A 67 3.86 8.57 1.43
C CYS A 67 5.04 7.65 1.74
N ALA A 68 5.37 6.80 0.77
CA ALA A 68 6.53 5.91 0.83
C ALA A 68 7.20 5.87 -0.54
N GLU A 69 8.53 5.81 -0.55
CA GLU A 69 9.30 5.74 -1.79
C GLU A 69 9.53 4.28 -2.19
N VAL A 70 9.35 4.00 -3.48
CA VAL A 70 9.60 2.68 -4.06
C VAL A 70 10.31 2.88 -5.39
N ASP A 71 11.61 2.59 -5.43
CA ASP A 71 12.44 2.77 -6.63
C ASP A 71 12.32 4.20 -7.18
N ASN A 72 11.82 4.36 -8.39
CA ASN A 72 11.64 5.67 -9.03
C ASN A 72 10.25 6.24 -8.82
N TYR A 73 9.47 5.66 -7.90
CA TYR A 73 8.08 6.03 -7.66
C TYR A 73 7.87 6.43 -6.21
N VAL A 74 6.82 7.21 -5.99
CA VAL A 74 6.36 7.55 -4.65
C VAL A 74 4.89 7.15 -4.57
N VAL A 75 4.55 6.38 -3.55
CA VAL A 75 3.18 5.96 -3.27
C VAL A 75 2.63 6.87 -2.17
N PHE A 76 1.59 7.62 -2.49
CA PHE A 76 0.93 8.50 -1.54
C PHE A 76 -0.28 7.80 -0.93
N PHE A 77 -0.43 7.92 0.38
CA PHE A 77 -1.56 7.33 1.11
C PHE A 77 -2.56 8.39 1.56
N GLU A 78 -2.14 9.65 1.58
CA GLU A 78 -2.98 10.77 1.96
C GLU A 78 -2.79 11.94 0.99
N PRO A 79 -3.83 12.68 0.68
CA PRO A 79 -5.23 12.54 1.15
C PRO A 79 -5.94 11.33 0.57
N SER A 80 -5.39 10.72 -0.46
CA SER A 80 -5.91 9.50 -1.08
C SER A 80 -4.77 8.71 -1.70
N LEU A 81 -5.03 7.46 -2.04
CA LEU A 81 -4.02 6.61 -2.67
C LEU A 81 -3.67 7.14 -4.07
N ALA A 82 -2.38 7.37 -4.28
CA ALA A 82 -1.86 7.81 -5.57
C ALA A 82 -0.44 7.32 -5.74
N VAL A 83 0.00 7.15 -6.99
CA VAL A 83 1.36 6.75 -7.32
C VAL A 83 1.88 7.74 -8.34
N MET A 84 3.08 8.26 -8.11
CA MET A 84 3.71 9.22 -9.03
C MET A 84 5.17 8.85 -9.23
N LYS A 85 5.70 9.20 -10.40
CA LYS A 85 7.13 9.04 -10.67
C LYS A 85 7.88 10.16 -9.95
N LYS A 86 9.05 9.84 -9.38
CA LYS A 86 9.89 10.83 -8.72
C LYS A 86 10.27 11.98 -9.65
N SER A 87 10.53 11.68 -10.93
CA SER A 87 10.89 12.69 -11.92
C SER A 87 9.78 13.72 -12.12
N GLU A 88 8.52 13.30 -12.06
CA GLU A 88 7.37 14.19 -12.16
C GLU A 88 7.27 15.13 -10.96
N ILE A 89 7.53 14.59 -9.77
CA ILE A 89 7.48 15.36 -8.52
C ILE A 89 8.60 16.39 -8.50
N ILE A 90 9.82 15.98 -8.83
CA ILE A 90 11.00 16.85 -8.86
C ILE A 90 10.80 17.95 -9.90
N GLY A 91 10.29 17.60 -11.08
CA GLY A 91 9.99 18.57 -12.12
C GLY A 91 8.97 19.60 -11.69
N ALA A 92 7.98 19.18 -10.91
CA ALA A 92 6.96 20.09 -10.41
C ALA A 92 7.49 21.05 -9.35
N SER A 93 8.53 20.67 -8.61
CA SER A 93 9.08 21.52 -7.55
C SER A 93 10.11 22.51 -8.04
N LEU A 94 10.52 22.38 -9.27
CA LEU A 94 11.44 23.33 -9.90
C LEU A 94 10.68 24.40 -10.70
#